data_bd4cb1a788de3bd8b90a787851d41b1f
#
_entry.id   bd4cb1a788de3bd8b90a787851d41b1f
#
_cell.length_a   1.000
_cell.length_b   1.000
_cell.length_c   1.000
_cell.angle_alpha   90.00
_cell.angle_beta   90.00
_cell.angle_gamma   90.00
#
_symmetry.space_group_name_H-M   'P 1'
#
loop_
_entity.id
_entity.type
_entity.pdbx_description
1 polymer ?
#
loop_
_entity_poly.entity_id
_entity_poly.type
_entity_poly.pdbx_seq_one_letter_code
_entity_poly.pdbx_strand_id
1 'polypeptide(L)'
;MRTNVLIAGAAGRDFHNFNVVYRGREDYDVVAFTATQIPDIAGRVYPALLAGELYPDGIPIRPESELEDLVREHDIDEVVFAYSDVTHEHVMHVASRALAAGASFTLLSPHDTMIASSKPVAAICAVRTGSGKSQTTRRVAQLLREDGKRVAVLRHPMPYGDQIGRAHV
;
A
#
# COMPACT_ATOMS: atom_id res chain seq x y z
N MET A 1 10.58 -16.86 15.56
CA MET A 1 11.20 -16.57 14.27
C MET A 1 10.29 -15.52 13.63
N ARG A 2 10.80 -14.43 13.09
CA ARG A 2 9.98 -13.43 12.39
C ARG A 2 9.68 -13.94 10.98
N THR A 3 8.52 -13.62 10.45
CA THR A 3 8.18 -13.86 9.04
C THR A 3 8.68 -12.69 8.21
N ASN A 4 9.60 -12.96 7.27
CA ASN A 4 10.13 -11.95 6.37
C ASN A 4 9.16 -11.69 5.22
N VAL A 5 8.76 -10.45 5.05
CA VAL A 5 7.73 -10.04 4.09
C VAL A 5 8.28 -9.05 3.06
N LEU A 6 7.98 -9.29 1.80
CA LEU A 6 8.17 -8.35 0.70
C LEU A 6 6.80 -7.84 0.23
N ILE A 7 6.58 -6.52 0.24
CA ILE A 7 5.32 -5.96 -0.25
C ILE A 7 5.49 -5.50 -1.69
N ALA A 8 4.82 -6.19 -2.62
CA ALA A 8 4.82 -5.83 -4.03
C ALA A 8 3.85 -4.67 -4.27
N GLY A 9 4.41 -3.48 -4.32
CA GLY A 9 3.74 -2.18 -4.47
C GLY A 9 4.40 -1.09 -3.65
N ALA A 10 4.37 0.16 -4.16
CA ALA A 10 4.88 1.35 -3.47
C ALA A 10 4.13 2.61 -3.94
N ALA A 11 2.79 2.57 -3.98
CA ALA A 11 1.97 3.65 -4.53
C ALA A 11 0.90 4.17 -3.56
N GLY A 12 0.48 3.36 -2.60
CA GLY A 12 -0.56 3.79 -1.67
C GLY A 12 -1.26 2.67 -0.93
N ARG A 13 -1.87 1.69 -1.61
CA ARG A 13 -2.52 0.55 -0.97
C ARG A 13 -1.51 -0.33 -0.20
N ASP A 14 -0.35 -0.49 -0.74
CA ASP A 14 0.81 -1.14 -0.16
C ASP A 14 1.22 -0.51 1.18
N PHE A 15 1.39 0.82 1.24
CA PHE A 15 1.67 1.52 2.50
C PHE A 15 0.51 1.43 3.49
N HIS A 16 -0.74 1.42 3.00
CA HIS A 16 -1.90 1.17 3.84
C HIS A 16 -1.87 -0.25 4.42
N ASN A 17 -1.62 -1.26 3.60
CA ASN A 17 -1.49 -2.65 4.02
C ASN A 17 -0.39 -2.80 5.08
N PHE A 18 0.78 -2.20 4.86
CA PHE A 18 1.84 -2.16 5.85
C PHE A 18 1.37 -1.56 7.18
N ASN A 19 0.78 -0.37 7.13
CA ASN A 19 0.37 0.35 8.34
C ASN A 19 -0.70 -0.37 9.15
N VAL A 20 -1.60 -1.11 8.49
CA VAL A 20 -2.73 -1.78 9.17
C VAL A 20 -2.37 -3.19 9.61
N VAL A 21 -1.57 -3.92 8.82
CA VAL A 21 -1.33 -5.35 9.05
C VAL A 21 0.02 -5.61 9.73
N TYR A 22 1.08 -4.88 9.35
CA TYR A 22 2.47 -5.23 9.74
C TYR A 22 3.11 -4.25 10.72
N ARG A 23 2.77 -2.95 10.63
CA ARG A 23 3.38 -1.93 11.46
C ARG A 23 3.21 -2.23 12.96
N GLY A 24 4.32 -2.29 13.69
CA GLY A 24 4.30 -2.56 15.15
C GLY A 24 4.10 -4.04 15.51
N ARG A 25 4.11 -4.95 14.56
CA ARG A 25 4.07 -6.40 14.80
C ARG A 25 5.48 -6.99 14.83
N GLU A 26 5.88 -7.46 15.98
CA GLU A 26 7.22 -8.04 16.21
C GLU A 26 7.41 -9.42 15.56
N ASP A 27 6.33 -10.09 15.19
CA ASP A 27 6.32 -11.40 14.52
C ASP A 27 6.55 -11.31 13.01
N TYR A 28 6.55 -10.08 12.43
CA TYR A 28 6.85 -9.82 11.04
C TYR A 28 8.05 -8.88 10.89
N ASP A 29 8.74 -9.01 9.74
CA ASP A 29 9.73 -8.07 9.26
C ASP A 29 9.47 -7.74 7.80
N VAL A 30 9.05 -6.50 7.52
CA VAL A 30 8.84 -6.03 6.14
C VAL A 30 10.16 -5.51 5.61
N VAL A 31 10.83 -6.34 4.83
CA VAL A 31 12.20 -6.11 4.34
C VAL A 31 12.24 -5.00 3.28
N ALA A 32 11.28 -4.97 2.37
CA ALA A 32 11.21 -3.96 1.32
C ALA A 32 9.79 -3.83 0.73
N PHE A 33 9.58 -2.70 0.05
CA PHE A 33 8.53 -2.54 -0.96
C PHE A 33 9.15 -2.70 -2.35
N THR A 34 8.35 -3.15 -3.35
CA THR A 34 8.76 -3.06 -4.75
C THR A 34 7.92 -2.07 -5.54
N ALA A 35 8.48 -1.49 -6.59
CA ALA A 35 7.80 -0.49 -7.40
C ALA A 35 7.99 -0.71 -8.90
N THR A 36 6.87 -0.58 -9.66
CA THR A 36 6.87 -0.52 -11.12
C THR A 36 5.99 0.60 -11.65
N GLN A 37 4.97 1.01 -10.89
CA GLN A 37 3.89 1.86 -11.39
C GLN A 37 4.16 3.36 -11.30
N ILE A 38 5.13 3.77 -10.48
CA ILE A 38 5.47 5.19 -10.29
C ILE A 38 6.91 5.42 -10.71
N PRO A 39 7.15 6.31 -11.70
CA PRO A 39 8.49 6.69 -12.08
C PRO A 39 9.27 7.27 -10.88
N ASP A 40 10.57 6.99 -10.83
CA ASP A 40 11.52 7.55 -9.85
C ASP A 40 11.21 7.27 -8.36
N ILE A 41 10.37 6.27 -8.05
CA ILE A 41 10.10 5.86 -6.67
C ILE A 41 11.09 4.78 -6.19
N ALA A 42 11.59 3.96 -7.10
CA ALA A 42 12.63 2.98 -6.79
C ALA A 42 13.91 3.68 -6.30
N GLY A 43 14.55 3.09 -5.28
CA GLY A 43 15.72 3.68 -4.62
C GLY A 43 15.37 4.69 -3.51
N ARG A 44 14.08 4.98 -3.29
CA ARG A 44 13.62 5.76 -2.13
C ARG A 44 13.42 4.85 -0.92
N VAL A 45 13.19 5.48 0.22
CA VAL A 45 12.89 4.79 1.48
C VAL A 45 11.53 5.25 2.00
N TYR A 46 10.68 4.31 2.39
CA TYR A 46 9.49 4.64 3.19
C TYR A 46 9.96 5.16 4.55
N PRO A 47 9.62 6.41 4.91
CA PRO A 47 10.29 7.10 6.02
C PRO A 47 10.13 6.40 7.37
N ALA A 48 11.19 6.35 8.17
CA ALA A 48 11.20 5.78 9.51
C ALA A 48 10.09 6.34 10.42
N LEU A 49 9.83 7.65 10.33
CA LEU A 49 8.74 8.32 11.07
C LEU A 49 7.36 7.68 10.79
N LEU A 50 7.13 7.20 9.59
CA LEU A 50 5.88 6.54 9.17
C LEU A 50 5.94 5.03 9.39
N ALA A 51 7.11 4.43 9.26
CA ALA A 51 7.32 3.00 9.43
C ALA A 51 7.21 2.56 10.91
N GLY A 52 7.61 3.41 11.85
CA GLY A 52 7.50 3.16 13.29
C GLY A 52 8.78 2.61 13.90
N GLU A 53 8.74 2.35 15.21
CA GLU A 53 9.93 2.04 16.02
C GLU A 53 10.67 0.76 15.60
N LEU A 54 9.95 -0.20 15.00
CA LEU A 54 10.57 -1.44 14.50
C LEU A 54 11.41 -1.23 13.23
N TYR A 55 11.28 -0.07 12.58
CA TYR A 55 11.96 0.28 11.32
C TYR A 55 12.68 1.63 11.44
N PRO A 56 13.72 1.73 12.27
CA PRO A 56 14.39 2.99 12.58
C PRO A 56 15.06 3.65 11.37
N ASP A 57 15.43 2.87 10.36
CA ASP A 57 16.02 3.35 9.10
C ASP A 57 14.97 3.51 7.98
N GLY A 58 13.69 3.22 8.28
CA GLY A 58 12.62 3.12 7.28
C GLY A 58 12.67 1.80 6.52
N ILE A 59 11.88 1.71 5.43
CA ILE A 59 11.78 0.50 4.62
C ILE A 59 12.16 0.86 3.18
N PRO A 60 13.16 0.19 2.57
CA PRO A 60 13.61 0.50 1.22
C PRO A 60 12.55 0.17 0.16
N ILE A 61 12.55 0.95 -0.92
CA ILE A 61 11.72 0.71 -2.11
C ILE A 61 12.63 0.29 -3.25
N ARG A 62 12.45 -0.94 -3.73
CA ARG A 62 13.30 -1.57 -4.75
C ARG A 62 12.55 -1.71 -6.07
N PRO A 63 13.24 -1.86 -7.20
CA PRO A 63 12.60 -2.24 -8.46
C PRO A 63 11.95 -3.62 -8.36
N GLU A 64 10.75 -3.82 -8.95
CA GLU A 64 10.12 -5.15 -9.01
C GLU A 64 10.96 -6.19 -9.77
N SER A 65 11.82 -5.73 -10.69
CA SER A 65 12.75 -6.61 -11.40
C SER A 65 13.72 -7.37 -10.49
N GLU A 66 13.92 -6.88 -9.26
CA GLU A 66 14.79 -7.48 -8.26
C GLU A 66 14.04 -8.48 -7.32
N LEU A 67 12.76 -8.78 -7.59
CA LEU A 67 11.90 -9.57 -6.70
C LEU A 67 12.53 -10.91 -6.33
N GLU A 68 13.02 -11.68 -7.30
CA GLU A 68 13.59 -13.01 -7.06
C GLU A 68 14.90 -12.95 -6.28
N ASP A 69 15.70 -11.93 -6.52
CA ASP A 69 16.97 -11.73 -5.81
C ASP A 69 16.69 -11.31 -4.36
N LEU A 70 15.76 -10.38 -4.15
CA LEU A 70 15.31 -9.99 -2.80
C LEU A 70 14.76 -11.18 -2.01
N VAL A 71 13.97 -12.04 -2.66
CA VAL A 71 13.43 -13.24 -2.01
C VAL A 71 14.55 -14.14 -1.52
N ARG A 72 15.59 -14.38 -2.32
CA ARG A 72 16.70 -15.25 -1.96
C ARG A 72 17.69 -14.62 -0.98
N GLU A 73 18.01 -13.33 -1.17
CA GLU A 73 19.01 -12.62 -0.36
C GLU A 73 18.53 -12.37 1.07
N HIS A 74 17.23 -12.18 1.25
CA HIS A 74 16.64 -11.84 2.54
C HIS A 74 15.78 -12.96 3.13
N ASP A 75 15.83 -14.17 2.56
CA ASP A 75 15.03 -15.31 3.01
C ASP A 75 13.54 -14.91 3.19
N ILE A 76 12.95 -14.27 2.16
CA ILE A 76 11.55 -13.83 2.21
C ILE A 76 10.62 -15.02 2.27
N ASP A 77 9.79 -15.08 3.31
CA ASP A 77 8.78 -16.12 3.49
C ASP A 77 7.51 -15.82 2.66
N GLU A 78 7.17 -14.53 2.53
CA GLU A 78 5.89 -14.12 1.94
C GLU A 78 6.04 -12.87 1.07
N VAL A 79 5.54 -12.94 -0.16
CA VAL A 79 5.34 -11.79 -1.04
C VAL A 79 3.87 -11.38 -1.01
N VAL A 80 3.60 -10.18 -0.50
CA VAL A 80 2.26 -9.62 -0.40
C VAL A 80 2.01 -8.69 -1.57
N PHE A 81 1.07 -9.06 -2.45
CA PHE A 81 0.77 -8.27 -3.63
C PHE A 81 -0.24 -7.15 -3.32
N ALA A 82 0.12 -5.92 -3.63
CA ALA A 82 -0.67 -4.74 -3.33
C ALA A 82 -0.87 -3.76 -4.50
N TYR A 83 -0.37 -4.09 -5.69
CA TYR A 83 -0.61 -3.28 -6.88
C TYR A 83 -2.11 -3.22 -7.21
N SER A 84 -2.57 -2.07 -7.65
CA SER A 84 -3.91 -1.84 -8.18
C SER A 84 -3.83 -1.46 -9.66
N ASP A 85 -4.94 -1.65 -10.37
CA ASP A 85 -5.06 -1.28 -11.79
C ASP A 85 -4.10 -2.05 -12.71
N VAL A 86 -3.93 -3.35 -12.42
CA VAL A 86 -3.12 -4.30 -13.19
C VAL A 86 -3.97 -5.45 -13.73
N THR A 87 -3.47 -6.13 -14.76
CA THR A 87 -4.15 -7.31 -15.32
C THR A 87 -3.99 -8.54 -14.43
N HIS A 88 -4.93 -9.48 -14.51
CA HIS A 88 -4.81 -10.78 -13.82
C HIS A 88 -3.55 -11.55 -14.25
N GLU A 89 -3.16 -11.41 -15.50
CA GLU A 89 -1.93 -12.01 -16.04
C GLU A 89 -0.69 -11.47 -15.31
N HIS A 90 -0.61 -10.15 -15.09
CA HIS A 90 0.49 -9.56 -14.32
C HIS A 90 0.53 -10.09 -12.88
N VAL A 91 -0.64 -10.19 -12.21
CA VAL A 91 -0.73 -10.77 -10.85
C VAL A 91 -0.15 -12.18 -10.85
N MET A 92 -0.54 -13.03 -11.81
CA MET A 92 -0.07 -14.41 -11.89
C MET A 92 1.41 -14.52 -12.28
N HIS A 93 1.94 -13.60 -13.09
CA HIS A 93 3.37 -13.53 -13.38
C HIS A 93 4.18 -13.24 -12.12
N VAL A 94 3.78 -12.24 -11.34
CA VAL A 94 4.47 -11.92 -10.07
C VAL A 94 4.35 -13.08 -9.08
N ALA A 95 3.17 -13.70 -8.98
CA ALA A 95 2.95 -14.87 -8.14
C ALA A 95 3.88 -16.03 -8.51
N SER A 96 3.98 -16.35 -9.83
CA SER A 96 4.85 -17.43 -10.32
C SER A 96 6.32 -17.16 -10.03
N ARG A 97 6.77 -15.91 -10.14
CA ARG A 97 8.14 -15.50 -9.82
C ARG A 97 8.43 -15.65 -8.33
N ALA A 98 7.51 -15.19 -7.45
CA ALA A 98 7.64 -15.31 -6.01
C ALA A 98 7.72 -16.78 -5.58
N LEU A 99 6.80 -17.63 -6.07
CA LEU A 99 6.78 -19.07 -5.79
C LEU A 99 8.02 -19.79 -6.30
N ALA A 100 8.49 -19.45 -7.50
CA ALA A 100 9.71 -20.04 -8.07
C ALA A 100 10.98 -19.61 -7.29
N ALA A 101 10.97 -18.44 -6.68
CA ALA A 101 12.05 -17.98 -5.82
C ALA A 101 12.03 -18.59 -4.41
N GLY A 102 10.90 -19.19 -3.99
CA GLY A 102 10.73 -19.90 -2.70
C GLY A 102 9.79 -19.22 -1.71
N ALA A 103 9.23 -18.06 -2.02
CA ALA A 103 8.30 -17.36 -1.15
C ALA A 103 6.84 -17.73 -1.42
N SER A 104 6.00 -17.69 -0.38
CA SER A 104 4.54 -17.72 -0.53
C SER A 104 4.04 -16.43 -1.21
N PHE A 105 2.87 -16.49 -1.86
CA PHE A 105 2.26 -15.32 -2.47
C PHE A 105 0.87 -15.06 -1.89
N THR A 106 0.64 -13.84 -1.42
CA THR A 106 -0.58 -13.47 -0.69
C THR A 106 -1.26 -12.25 -1.28
N LEU A 107 -2.58 -12.34 -1.39
CA LEU A 107 -3.50 -11.24 -1.62
C LEU A 107 -4.27 -10.95 -0.32
N LEU A 108 -4.00 -9.82 0.32
CA LEU A 108 -4.70 -9.46 1.53
C LEU A 108 -6.18 -9.15 1.27
N SER A 109 -7.04 -9.71 2.10
CA SER A 109 -8.47 -9.44 2.07
C SER A 109 -8.74 -7.96 2.42
N PRO A 110 -9.71 -7.30 1.74
CA PRO A 110 -10.20 -6.01 2.21
C PRO A 110 -10.69 -6.04 3.66
N HIS A 111 -11.22 -7.18 4.13
CA HIS A 111 -11.68 -7.35 5.50
C HIS A 111 -10.54 -7.16 6.52
N ASP A 112 -9.33 -7.63 6.20
CA ASP A 112 -8.18 -7.55 7.08
C ASP A 112 -7.50 -6.17 7.04
N THR A 113 -7.80 -5.38 6.02
CA THR A 113 -7.17 -4.06 5.78
C THR A 113 -8.12 -2.88 5.97
N MET A 114 -9.41 -3.10 6.22
CA MET A 114 -10.37 -2.03 6.53
C MET A 114 -10.17 -1.48 7.94
N ILE A 115 -10.25 -0.15 8.05
CA ILE A 115 -10.25 0.54 9.34
C ILE A 115 -11.70 0.84 9.72
N ALA A 116 -12.09 0.37 10.90
CA ALA A 116 -13.42 0.65 11.45
C ALA A 116 -13.55 2.14 11.84
N SER A 117 -14.73 2.72 11.61
CA SER A 117 -15.06 4.08 12.02
C SER A 117 -16.23 4.07 13.00
N SER A 118 -16.13 4.89 14.06
CA SER A 118 -17.23 5.16 14.97
C SER A 118 -18.23 6.21 14.45
N LYS A 119 -17.94 6.81 13.29
CA LYS A 119 -18.78 7.82 12.64
C LYS A 119 -19.35 7.26 11.34
N PRO A 120 -20.52 7.77 10.90
CA PRO A 120 -21.05 7.43 9.57
C PRO A 120 -20.02 7.74 8.47
N VAL A 121 -19.85 6.80 7.55
CA VAL A 121 -18.89 6.90 6.44
C VAL A 121 -19.62 6.75 5.12
N ALA A 122 -19.38 7.69 4.20
CA ALA A 122 -19.74 7.57 2.80
C ALA A 122 -18.45 7.33 1.98
N ALA A 123 -18.25 6.11 1.50
CA ALA A 123 -17.08 5.73 0.72
C ALA A 123 -17.30 5.97 -0.77
N ILE A 124 -16.47 6.79 -1.41
CA ILE A 124 -16.48 7.02 -2.85
C ILE A 124 -15.36 6.20 -3.47
N CYS A 125 -15.74 5.08 -4.05
CA CYS A 125 -14.81 4.11 -4.65
C CYS A 125 -14.85 4.18 -6.18
N ALA A 126 -13.82 3.63 -6.82
CA ALA A 126 -13.77 3.41 -8.25
C ALA A 126 -12.81 2.29 -8.61
N VAL A 127 -13.07 1.64 -9.75
CA VAL A 127 -12.29 0.50 -10.23
C VAL A 127 -10.97 0.90 -10.88
N ARG A 128 -10.78 2.20 -11.20
CA ARG A 128 -9.53 2.72 -11.78
C ARG A 128 -9.33 4.20 -11.51
N THR A 129 -8.11 4.68 -11.76
CA THR A 129 -7.75 6.09 -11.75
C THR A 129 -8.48 6.88 -12.85
N GLY A 130 -8.77 8.14 -12.61
CA GLY A 130 -9.44 9.03 -13.61
C GLY A 130 -10.96 8.89 -13.71
N SER A 131 -11.60 8.00 -12.96
CA SER A 131 -13.06 7.74 -13.02
C SER A 131 -13.95 8.75 -12.27
N GLY A 132 -13.44 9.92 -11.90
CA GLY A 132 -14.23 11.01 -11.31
C GLY A 132 -14.44 10.97 -9.80
N LYS A 133 -13.74 10.11 -9.05
CA LYS A 133 -13.86 10.01 -7.57
C LYS A 133 -13.84 11.38 -6.87
N SER A 134 -12.87 12.22 -7.19
CA SER A 134 -12.69 13.52 -6.51
C SER A 134 -13.84 14.48 -6.77
N GLN A 135 -14.42 14.46 -7.96
CA GLN A 135 -15.59 15.30 -8.31
C GLN A 135 -16.83 14.83 -7.55
N THR A 136 -17.08 13.52 -7.56
CA THR A 136 -18.18 12.90 -6.81
C THR A 136 -18.05 13.16 -5.31
N THR A 137 -16.86 13.03 -4.76
CA THR A 137 -16.59 13.31 -3.33
C THR A 137 -16.92 14.76 -2.98
N ARG A 138 -16.50 15.73 -3.81
CA ARG A 138 -16.83 17.16 -3.59
C ARG A 138 -18.33 17.40 -3.60
N ARG A 139 -19.04 16.82 -4.57
CA ARG A 139 -20.50 16.99 -4.67
C ARG A 139 -21.22 16.37 -3.48
N VAL A 140 -20.85 15.15 -3.06
CA VAL A 140 -21.43 14.50 -1.88
C VAL A 140 -21.15 15.31 -0.62
N ALA A 141 -19.92 15.79 -0.44
CA ALA A 141 -19.56 16.61 0.71
C ALA A 141 -20.36 17.94 0.75
N GLN A 142 -20.59 18.56 -0.40
CA GLN A 142 -21.43 19.76 -0.52
C GLN A 142 -22.87 19.48 -0.11
N LEU A 143 -23.50 18.43 -0.65
CA LEU A 143 -24.88 18.06 -0.33
C LEU A 143 -25.06 17.76 1.17
N LEU A 144 -24.11 17.04 1.77
CA LEU A 144 -24.16 16.75 3.21
C LEU A 144 -24.03 18.02 4.07
N ARG A 145 -23.22 19.00 3.62
CA ARG A 145 -23.12 20.29 4.32
C ARG A 145 -24.39 21.13 4.16
N GLU A 146 -25.00 21.14 2.98
CA GLU A 146 -26.28 21.79 2.72
C GLU A 146 -27.39 21.18 3.61
N ASP A 147 -27.30 19.87 3.92
CA ASP A 147 -28.17 19.17 4.88
C ASP A 147 -27.75 19.38 6.36
N GLY A 148 -26.89 20.33 6.64
CA GLY A 148 -26.48 20.70 8.00
C GLY A 148 -25.51 19.72 8.68
N LYS A 149 -24.91 18.77 7.96
CA LYS A 149 -23.95 17.82 8.53
C LYS A 149 -22.56 18.43 8.62
N ARG A 150 -21.82 18.08 9.67
CA ARG A 150 -20.37 18.33 9.75
C ARG A 150 -19.64 17.25 8.98
N VAL A 151 -18.93 17.62 7.93
CA VAL A 151 -18.30 16.68 7.01
C VAL A 151 -16.77 16.84 7.04
N ALA A 152 -16.07 15.76 7.30
CA ALA A 152 -14.64 15.62 7.04
C ALA A 152 -14.44 14.77 5.77
N VAL A 153 -13.50 15.16 4.93
CA VAL A 153 -13.15 14.41 3.72
C VAL A 153 -11.76 13.84 3.91
N LEU A 154 -11.66 12.51 3.89
CA LEU A 154 -10.38 11.80 3.88
C LEU A 154 -10.05 11.41 2.44
N ARG A 155 -8.86 11.73 2.01
CA ARG A 155 -8.34 11.34 0.70
C ARG A 155 -7.07 10.53 0.89
N HIS A 156 -6.98 9.43 0.15
CA HIS A 156 -5.74 8.67 0.11
C HIS A 156 -4.62 9.55 -0.47
N PRO A 157 -3.47 9.69 0.20
CA PRO A 157 -2.35 10.46 -0.31
C PRO A 157 -1.83 9.82 -1.61
N MET A 158 -1.49 10.67 -2.59
CA MET A 158 -0.78 10.23 -3.78
C MET A 158 0.70 10.55 -3.58
N PRO A 159 1.62 9.64 -3.88
CA PRO A 159 3.06 9.83 -3.64
C PRO A 159 3.71 10.70 -4.74
N TYR A 160 3.03 11.76 -5.17
CA TYR A 160 3.60 12.75 -6.08
C TYR A 160 4.42 13.78 -5.31
N GLY A 161 5.71 13.88 -5.62
CA GLY A 161 6.64 14.83 -5.01
C GLY A 161 7.58 14.19 -3.98
N ASP A 162 8.30 15.04 -3.23
CA ASP A 162 9.39 14.62 -2.34
C ASP A 162 8.92 13.96 -1.03
N GLN A 163 7.62 13.91 -0.77
CA GLN A 163 7.07 13.40 0.49
C GLN A 163 6.14 12.21 0.28
N ILE A 164 6.68 11.02 0.46
CA ILE A 164 5.91 9.77 0.45
C ILE A 164 5.04 9.71 1.71
N GLY A 165 3.74 9.39 1.56
CA GLY A 165 2.83 9.09 2.68
C GLY A 165 2.25 10.30 3.41
N ARG A 166 2.46 11.55 2.99
CA ARG A 166 1.78 12.71 3.57
C ARG A 166 0.48 13.02 2.84
N ALA A 167 -0.62 13.08 3.59
CA ALA A 167 -1.87 13.64 3.10
C ALA A 167 -1.71 15.16 2.96
N HIS A 168 -2.01 15.71 1.79
CA HIS A 168 -2.23 17.15 1.67
C HIS A 168 -3.63 17.47 2.22
N VAL A 169 -3.68 18.22 3.31
CA VAL A 169 -4.90 18.76 3.89
C VAL A 169 -5.36 19.97 3.08
#